data_88afcd03655b85b4484dfcc70da48cc3
#
_entry.id   88afcd03655b85b4484dfcc70da48cc3
#
_cell.length_a   1.000
_cell.length_b   1.000
_cell.length_c   1.000
_cell.angle_alpha   90.00
_cell.angle_beta   90.00
_cell.angle_gamma   90.00
#
_symmetry.space_group_name_H-M   'P 1'
#
loop_
_entity.id
_entity.type
_entity.pdbx_description
1 polymer ?
#
loop_
_entity_poly.entity_id
_entity_poly.type
_entity_poly.pdbx_seq_one_letter_code
_entity_poly.pdbx_strand_id
1 'polypeptide(L)'
;MTAFSNLRRDFLRTGSLGMAAVAIPAVSYAAQGPEGTAGRTPSPGIFDVRQFGATGDGKTLDTNAVNHAIEAAAAAGGGVVLFPAGTYLCFSIRLKSQVHLHLEQGCTIVAADSPLPDQQTGYNGGTYDAAEPKTAWDAYQDYGHNHWHNSLIWGEDIHDFSITGTGLIWGKGLSFGAERASRGNYPSYRAEQAGVGNKTIALKNCRNVLLRDFSMLKGGHFCLLLTGVDNLTIDNLKIDTDRDGMDIDCCQNVRVSNCTVNSPWDDGICPKSSYALGYARPTRNLTITNC
;
A
#
# COMPACT_ATOMS: atom_id res chain seq x y z
N MET A 1 -34.71 -21.14 44.22
CA MET A 1 -33.23 -21.10 44.30
C MET A 1 -32.75 -22.54 44.44
N THR A 2 -31.80 -22.99 43.69
CA THR A 2 -31.25 -24.36 43.58
C THR A 2 -31.78 -25.16 42.40
N ALA A 3 -31.13 -25.04 41.21
CA ALA A 3 -31.13 -26.05 40.15
C ALA A 3 -30.20 -25.69 38.95
N PHE A 4 -29.01 -25.12 39.18
CA PHE A 4 -28.08 -24.83 38.06
C PHE A 4 -26.60 -25.19 38.31
N SER A 5 -26.29 -26.10 39.24
CA SER A 5 -24.89 -26.39 39.58
C SER A 5 -24.40 -27.80 39.25
N ASN A 6 -25.17 -28.69 38.63
CA ASN A 6 -24.78 -30.11 38.48
C ASN A 6 -24.43 -30.55 37.06
N LEU A 7 -24.59 -29.69 36.05
CA LEU A 7 -24.36 -30.08 34.63
C LEU A 7 -22.90 -29.96 34.15
N ARG A 8 -22.02 -29.38 34.96
CA ARG A 8 -20.57 -29.25 34.58
C ARG A 8 -19.65 -30.34 35.13
N ARG A 9 -20.14 -31.18 36.04
CA ARG A 9 -19.32 -32.25 36.67
C ARG A 9 -19.38 -33.62 35.98
N ASP A 10 -20.42 -33.89 35.21
CA ASP A 10 -20.62 -35.20 34.58
C ASP A 10 -19.96 -35.34 33.21
N PHE A 11 -19.52 -34.23 32.59
CA PHE A 11 -18.83 -34.25 31.29
C PHE A 11 -17.36 -34.77 31.37
N LEU A 12 -16.75 -34.78 32.54
CA LEU A 12 -15.33 -35.17 32.72
C LEU A 12 -15.12 -36.59 33.25
N ARG A 13 -16.16 -37.44 33.40
CA ARG A 13 -16.04 -38.76 33.98
C ARG A 13 -16.29 -39.94 33.04
N THR A 14 -16.60 -39.72 31.75
CA THR A 14 -16.88 -40.82 30.79
C THR A 14 -16.00 -40.77 29.55
N GLY A 15 -14.72 -40.54 29.71
CA GLY A 15 -13.73 -40.49 28.61
C GLY A 15 -12.54 -41.38 28.79
N SER A 16 -12.75 -42.66 29.14
CA SER A 16 -11.68 -43.65 29.07
C SER A 16 -12.28 -44.98 28.68
N LEU A 17 -12.07 -45.38 27.42
CA LEU A 17 -11.91 -46.75 26.91
C LEU A 17 -12.13 -46.81 25.41
N GLY A 18 -11.12 -47.31 24.67
CA GLY A 18 -11.28 -47.69 23.27
C GLY A 18 -10.25 -47.14 22.31
N MET A 19 -8.98 -47.54 22.46
CA MET A 19 -8.06 -47.44 21.31
C MET A 19 -8.40 -48.58 20.34
N ALA A 20 -9.18 -48.26 19.32
CA ALA A 20 -9.29 -49.10 18.13
C ALA A 20 -8.21 -48.67 17.14
N ALA A 21 -7.24 -49.54 16.90
CA ALA A 21 -6.25 -49.35 15.84
C ALA A 21 -6.96 -49.42 14.48
N VAL A 22 -7.13 -48.27 13.84
CA VAL A 22 -7.56 -48.22 12.44
C VAL A 22 -6.34 -48.42 11.56
N ALA A 23 -6.26 -49.57 10.92
CA ALA A 23 -5.28 -49.80 9.87
C ALA A 23 -5.58 -48.89 8.68
N ILE A 24 -4.68 -47.95 8.42
CA ILE A 24 -4.73 -47.10 7.22
C ILE A 24 -4.18 -47.95 6.07
N PRO A 25 -4.94 -48.20 4.98
CA PRO A 25 -4.40 -48.90 3.81
C PRO A 25 -3.34 -47.99 3.15
N ALA A 26 -2.15 -48.54 2.92
CA ALA A 26 -1.12 -47.92 2.13
C ALA A 26 -1.64 -47.72 0.70
N VAL A 27 -1.92 -46.48 0.34
CA VAL A 27 -2.20 -46.11 -1.05
C VAL A 27 -0.88 -46.05 -1.79
N SER A 28 -0.62 -47.08 -2.62
CA SER A 28 0.49 -47.05 -3.57
C SER A 28 0.25 -45.98 -4.61
N TYR A 29 1.05 -44.94 -4.58
CA TYR A 29 1.11 -43.96 -5.68
C TYR A 29 1.81 -44.64 -6.86
N ALA A 30 1.04 -45.07 -7.85
CA ALA A 30 1.58 -45.41 -9.16
C ALA A 30 2.09 -44.13 -9.80
N ALA A 31 3.37 -44.05 -10.17
CA ALA A 31 3.94 -42.98 -10.95
C ALA A 31 3.24 -42.95 -12.31
N GLN A 32 2.37 -41.96 -12.51
CA GLN A 32 1.84 -41.64 -13.83
C GLN A 32 2.90 -40.82 -14.58
N GLY A 33 3.25 -41.29 -15.78
CA GLY A 33 4.15 -40.58 -16.69
C GLY A 33 3.60 -39.23 -17.15
N PRO A 34 4.37 -38.45 -17.90
CA PRO A 34 4.04 -37.05 -18.20
C PRO A 34 2.80 -36.95 -19.08
N GLU A 35 1.66 -36.72 -18.47
CA GLU A 35 0.48 -36.23 -19.20
C GLU A 35 0.67 -34.76 -19.55
N GLY A 36 0.29 -34.42 -20.77
CA GLY A 36 0.52 -33.17 -21.44
C GLY A 36 0.12 -31.93 -20.62
N THR A 37 0.89 -30.90 -20.79
CA THR A 37 0.70 -29.55 -20.22
C THR A 37 -0.58 -28.88 -20.75
N ALA A 38 -1.74 -29.30 -20.26
CA ALA A 38 -2.93 -28.46 -20.31
C ALA A 38 -2.75 -27.37 -19.22
N GLY A 39 -2.80 -26.11 -19.64
CA GLY A 39 -2.47 -24.91 -18.89
C GLY A 39 -2.83 -24.91 -17.40
N ARG A 40 -1.87 -25.23 -16.54
CA ARG A 40 -1.92 -24.82 -15.14
C ARG A 40 -1.81 -23.31 -15.14
N THR A 41 -2.87 -22.60 -14.76
CA THR A 41 -2.74 -21.23 -14.28
C THR A 41 -1.63 -21.24 -13.23
N PRO A 42 -0.58 -20.41 -13.37
CA PRO A 42 0.45 -20.34 -12.33
C PRO A 42 -0.23 -20.02 -11.00
N SER A 43 0.05 -20.81 -9.98
CA SER A 43 -0.36 -20.44 -8.62
C SER A 43 0.34 -19.12 -8.27
N PRO A 44 -0.36 -18.11 -7.71
CA PRO A 44 0.28 -16.87 -7.32
C PRO A 44 1.47 -17.21 -6.39
N GLY A 45 2.65 -16.83 -6.83
CA GLY A 45 3.90 -17.08 -6.12
C GLY A 45 4.22 -16.01 -5.09
N ILE A 46 5.29 -16.22 -4.32
CA ILE A 46 5.92 -15.20 -3.48
C ILE A 46 7.14 -14.70 -4.23
N PHE A 47 7.22 -13.37 -4.41
CA PHE A 47 8.28 -12.65 -5.09
C PHE A 47 9.02 -11.79 -4.06
N ASP A 48 10.02 -12.36 -3.40
CA ASP A 48 10.86 -11.64 -2.45
C ASP A 48 11.69 -10.58 -3.19
N VAL A 49 11.56 -9.30 -2.83
CA VAL A 49 12.27 -8.19 -3.49
C VAL A 49 13.79 -8.37 -3.49
N ARG A 50 14.35 -9.09 -2.51
CA ARG A 50 15.79 -9.39 -2.44
C ARG A 50 16.23 -10.35 -3.56
N GLN A 51 15.38 -11.23 -4.00
CA GLN A 51 15.67 -12.12 -5.14
C GLN A 51 15.75 -11.36 -6.47
N PHE A 52 15.22 -10.14 -6.50
CA PHE A 52 15.31 -9.21 -7.64
C PHE A 52 16.42 -8.17 -7.48
N GLY A 53 17.24 -8.28 -6.43
CA GLY A 53 18.41 -7.46 -6.20
C GLY A 53 18.22 -6.32 -5.20
N ALA A 54 17.09 -6.26 -4.48
CA ALA A 54 16.92 -5.29 -3.41
C ALA A 54 17.88 -5.59 -2.24
N THR A 55 18.55 -4.56 -1.75
CA THR A 55 19.54 -4.66 -0.67
C THR A 55 18.88 -4.50 0.69
N GLY A 56 17.97 -3.54 0.82
CA GLY A 56 17.29 -3.23 2.08
C GLY A 56 18.21 -2.65 3.15
N ASP A 57 19.30 -1.94 2.76
CA ASP A 57 20.31 -1.34 3.65
C ASP A 57 20.06 0.13 4.00
N GLY A 58 19.01 0.74 3.42
CA GLY A 58 18.64 2.15 3.59
C GLY A 58 19.55 3.14 2.88
N LYS A 59 20.44 2.69 2.02
CA LYS A 59 21.43 3.51 1.28
C LYS A 59 21.40 3.25 -0.21
N THR A 60 21.35 1.99 -0.59
CA THR A 60 21.26 1.55 -1.98
C THR A 60 19.85 1.81 -2.50
N LEU A 61 19.74 2.30 -3.75
CA LEU A 61 18.42 2.45 -4.39
C LEU A 61 17.84 1.09 -4.78
N ASP A 62 16.75 0.72 -4.14
CA ASP A 62 16.05 -0.54 -4.37
C ASP A 62 14.88 -0.42 -5.36
N THR A 63 14.60 0.78 -5.89
CA THR A 63 13.45 1.07 -6.78
C THR A 63 13.31 0.09 -7.92
N ASN A 64 14.39 -0.18 -8.65
CA ASN A 64 14.33 -1.07 -9.82
C ASN A 64 14.06 -2.52 -9.41
N ALA A 65 14.71 -3.01 -8.35
CA ALA A 65 14.52 -4.36 -7.84
C ALA A 65 13.06 -4.58 -7.39
N VAL A 66 12.50 -3.60 -6.66
CA VAL A 66 11.11 -3.63 -6.21
C VAL A 66 10.14 -3.63 -7.40
N ASN A 67 10.33 -2.74 -8.38
CA ASN A 67 9.48 -2.70 -9.56
C ASN A 67 9.58 -3.98 -10.40
N HIS A 68 10.77 -4.56 -10.55
CA HIS A 68 10.93 -5.86 -11.24
C HIS A 68 10.20 -6.99 -10.52
N ALA A 69 10.21 -7.03 -9.17
CA ALA A 69 9.42 -8.00 -8.41
C ALA A 69 7.92 -7.86 -8.65
N ILE A 70 7.41 -6.61 -8.68
CA ILE A 70 6.00 -6.31 -8.96
C ILE A 70 5.63 -6.71 -10.41
N GLU A 71 6.49 -6.41 -11.38
CA GLU A 71 6.28 -6.77 -12.78
C GLU A 71 6.28 -8.30 -12.97
N ALA A 72 7.19 -9.01 -12.29
CA ALA A 72 7.23 -10.48 -12.33
C ALA A 72 5.98 -11.11 -11.71
N ALA A 73 5.50 -10.58 -10.59
CA ALA A 73 4.26 -11.02 -9.97
C ALA A 73 3.05 -10.79 -10.90
N ALA A 74 2.95 -9.62 -11.50
CA ALA A 74 1.88 -9.30 -12.44
C ALA A 74 1.93 -10.19 -13.70
N ALA A 75 3.12 -10.43 -14.26
CA ALA A 75 3.31 -11.31 -15.40
C ALA A 75 2.95 -12.79 -15.11
N ALA A 76 3.08 -13.20 -13.85
CA ALA A 76 2.64 -14.53 -13.38
C ALA A 76 1.12 -14.65 -13.16
N GLY A 77 0.36 -13.58 -13.41
CA GLY A 77 -1.09 -13.53 -13.17
C GLY A 77 -1.46 -13.12 -11.75
N GLY A 78 -0.53 -12.57 -11.00
CA GLY A 78 -0.68 -12.12 -9.62
C GLY A 78 0.25 -12.81 -8.64
N GLY A 79 0.30 -12.31 -7.42
CA GLY A 79 1.14 -12.89 -6.37
C GLY A 79 1.46 -11.92 -5.24
N VAL A 80 2.26 -12.41 -4.29
CA VAL A 80 2.73 -11.64 -3.14
C VAL A 80 4.14 -11.13 -3.43
N VAL A 81 4.31 -9.83 -3.48
CA VAL A 81 5.63 -9.18 -3.45
C VAL A 81 6.00 -8.97 -1.99
N LEU A 82 6.98 -9.72 -1.53
CA LEU A 82 7.38 -9.77 -0.14
C LEU A 82 8.53 -8.79 0.12
N PHE A 83 8.35 -7.97 1.14
CA PHE A 83 9.40 -7.10 1.68
C PHE A 83 9.85 -7.65 3.05
N PRO A 84 10.91 -8.43 3.14
CA PRO A 84 11.47 -8.86 4.43
C PRO A 84 11.97 -7.69 5.27
N ALA A 85 12.29 -7.95 6.55
CA ALA A 85 12.88 -6.93 7.43
C ALA A 85 14.11 -6.27 6.78
N GLY A 86 14.12 -4.95 6.71
CA GLY A 86 15.14 -4.14 6.05
C GLY A 86 14.63 -2.74 5.73
N THR A 87 15.51 -1.86 5.23
CA THR A 87 15.18 -0.49 4.87
C THR A 87 15.39 -0.30 3.36
N TYR A 88 14.31 -0.23 2.61
CA TYR A 88 14.30 -0.17 1.16
C TYR A 88 14.17 1.29 0.70
N LEU A 89 15.24 1.85 0.16
CA LEU A 89 15.27 3.23 -0.32
C LEU A 89 14.75 3.29 -1.75
N CYS A 90 13.60 3.95 -1.95
CA CYS A 90 12.91 3.93 -3.23
C CYS A 90 12.49 5.33 -3.70
N PHE A 91 12.54 5.53 -5.00
CA PHE A 91 11.71 6.47 -5.74
C PHE A 91 10.38 5.81 -6.08
N SER A 92 9.77 6.10 -7.24
CA SER A 92 8.43 5.60 -7.55
C SER A 92 8.33 4.08 -7.68
N ILE A 93 7.48 3.49 -6.87
CA ILE A 93 7.03 2.10 -6.92
C ILE A 93 5.69 2.08 -7.66
N ARG A 94 5.61 1.29 -8.74
CA ARG A 94 4.47 1.23 -9.64
C ARG A 94 3.64 -0.02 -9.38
N LEU A 95 2.43 0.17 -8.85
CA LEU A 95 1.53 -0.93 -8.55
C LEU A 95 0.97 -1.58 -9.83
N LYS A 96 0.57 -2.82 -9.71
CA LYS A 96 -0.08 -3.60 -10.79
C LYS A 96 -1.30 -4.32 -10.26
N SER A 97 -2.25 -4.60 -11.16
CA SER A 97 -3.42 -5.42 -10.82
C SER A 97 -3.02 -6.81 -10.34
N GLN A 98 -3.79 -7.36 -9.40
CA GLN A 98 -3.65 -8.70 -8.85
C GLN A 98 -2.34 -8.93 -8.05
N VAL A 99 -1.64 -7.86 -7.67
CA VAL A 99 -0.40 -7.93 -6.88
C VAL A 99 -0.66 -7.48 -5.45
N HIS A 100 -0.19 -8.27 -4.50
CA HIS A 100 -0.22 -7.97 -3.07
C HIS A 100 1.18 -7.58 -2.59
N LEU A 101 1.38 -6.36 -2.12
CA LEU A 101 2.60 -5.97 -1.41
C LEU A 101 2.46 -6.37 0.06
N HIS A 102 3.37 -7.20 0.56
CA HIS A 102 3.41 -7.59 1.96
C HIS A 102 4.67 -7.07 2.65
N LEU A 103 4.46 -6.22 3.66
CA LEU A 103 5.52 -5.59 4.45
C LEU A 103 5.70 -6.36 5.76
N GLU A 104 6.76 -7.17 5.86
CA GLU A 104 7.03 -7.91 7.09
C GLU A 104 7.38 -7.00 8.26
N GLN A 105 7.31 -7.54 9.47
CA GLN A 105 7.79 -6.88 10.68
C GLN A 105 9.26 -6.47 10.51
N GLY A 106 9.55 -5.19 10.78
CA GLY A 106 10.89 -4.62 10.60
C GLY A 106 11.23 -4.20 9.17
N CYS A 107 10.27 -4.30 8.23
CA CYS A 107 10.39 -3.68 6.92
C CYS A 107 10.13 -2.17 7.01
N THR A 108 10.96 -1.37 6.33
CA THR A 108 10.72 0.05 6.09
C THR A 108 10.93 0.36 4.61
N ILE A 109 9.92 0.90 3.95
CA ILE A 109 10.07 1.53 2.64
C ILE A 109 10.31 3.03 2.88
N VAL A 110 11.44 3.55 2.42
CA VAL A 110 11.83 4.96 2.60
C VAL A 110 11.79 5.67 1.26
N ALA A 111 11.09 6.79 1.22
CA ALA A 111 11.14 7.71 0.09
C ALA A 111 12.55 8.30 -0.05
N ALA A 112 13.16 8.11 -1.21
CA ALA A 112 14.45 8.70 -1.54
C ALA A 112 14.31 10.23 -1.64
N ASP A 113 15.40 10.94 -1.33
CA ASP A 113 15.38 12.40 -1.36
C ASP A 113 15.13 12.93 -2.77
N SER A 114 14.12 13.76 -2.92
CA SER A 114 13.78 14.45 -4.17
C SER A 114 14.93 15.39 -4.58
N PRO A 115 15.05 15.71 -5.88
CA PRO A 115 16.02 16.72 -6.32
C PRO A 115 15.73 18.09 -5.69
N LEU A 116 16.78 18.74 -5.17
CA LEU A 116 16.69 20.13 -4.69
C LEU A 116 16.40 21.09 -5.87
N PRO A 117 15.97 22.32 -5.59
CA PRO A 117 15.87 23.34 -6.61
C PRO A 117 17.16 23.43 -7.46
N ASP A 118 16.99 23.45 -8.77
CA ASP A 118 18.08 23.48 -9.76
C ASP A 118 18.90 22.20 -9.90
N GLN A 119 18.53 21.11 -9.21
CA GLN A 119 19.09 19.78 -9.42
C GLN A 119 18.18 18.94 -10.31
N GLN A 120 18.77 18.07 -11.11
CA GLN A 120 18.02 17.15 -11.97
C GLN A 120 17.72 15.81 -11.32
N THR A 121 18.50 15.39 -10.34
CA THR A 121 18.37 14.14 -9.63
C THR A 121 18.42 14.36 -8.13
N GLY A 122 17.76 13.48 -7.38
CA GLY A 122 17.92 13.39 -5.94
C GLY A 122 19.30 12.92 -5.52
N TYR A 123 19.56 12.87 -4.22
CA TYR A 123 20.86 12.59 -3.63
C TYR A 123 21.52 11.30 -4.17
N ASN A 124 20.74 10.27 -4.45
CA ASN A 124 21.25 8.97 -4.92
C ASN A 124 21.17 8.82 -6.46
N GLY A 125 21.04 9.91 -7.21
CA GLY A 125 21.09 9.90 -8.68
C GLY A 125 19.79 9.48 -9.38
N GLY A 126 18.65 9.35 -8.65
CA GLY A 126 17.35 9.00 -9.21
C GLY A 126 16.32 10.13 -9.11
N THR A 127 15.13 9.87 -9.61
CA THR A 127 13.99 10.79 -9.58
C THR A 127 12.69 10.01 -9.36
N TYR A 128 11.66 10.72 -8.92
CA TYR A 128 10.29 10.22 -8.98
C TYR A 128 9.78 10.26 -10.42
N ASP A 129 8.77 9.45 -10.70
CA ASP A 129 8.08 9.48 -11.98
C ASP A 129 7.52 10.88 -12.26
N ALA A 130 7.42 11.22 -13.54
CA ALA A 130 6.86 12.50 -13.93
C ALA A 130 5.38 12.57 -13.54
N ALA A 131 4.98 13.72 -13.00
CA ALA A 131 3.57 14.01 -12.84
C ALA A 131 2.85 14.01 -14.18
N GLU A 132 1.55 13.83 -14.16
CA GLU A 132 0.71 13.91 -15.35
C GLU A 132 0.80 15.31 -15.99
N PRO A 133 0.62 15.42 -17.30
CA PRO A 133 0.57 16.70 -17.97
C PRO A 133 -0.53 17.61 -17.39
N LYS A 134 -0.28 18.92 -17.37
CA LYS A 134 -1.28 19.90 -16.94
C LYS A 134 -2.57 19.80 -17.73
N THR A 135 -3.67 19.91 -17.03
CA THR A 135 -5.04 19.88 -17.57
C THR A 135 -5.74 21.23 -17.42
N ALA A 136 -6.86 21.40 -18.11
CA ALA A 136 -7.66 22.62 -17.99
C ALA A 136 -8.28 22.81 -16.60
N TRP A 137 -8.40 21.75 -15.82
CA TRP A 137 -9.00 21.78 -14.48
C TRP A 137 -7.99 21.85 -13.33
N ASP A 138 -6.68 21.90 -13.61
CA ASP A 138 -5.65 22.11 -12.58
C ASP A 138 -5.89 23.42 -11.80
N ALA A 139 -6.51 24.40 -12.44
CA ALA A 139 -6.84 25.66 -11.79
C ALA A 139 -7.92 25.57 -10.69
N TYR A 140 -8.63 24.44 -10.59
CA TYR A 140 -9.70 24.28 -9.60
C TYR A 140 -9.22 23.74 -8.25
N GLN A 141 -7.97 23.30 -8.16
CA GLN A 141 -7.39 22.75 -6.94
C GLN A 141 -5.89 22.99 -6.92
N ASP A 142 -5.25 22.66 -5.79
CA ASP A 142 -3.80 22.71 -5.73
C ASP A 142 -3.16 21.60 -6.55
N TYR A 143 -1.88 21.75 -6.87
CA TYR A 143 -1.13 20.83 -7.71
C TYR A 143 -1.15 19.38 -7.21
N GLY A 144 -1.16 19.18 -5.90
CA GLY A 144 -1.09 17.85 -5.32
C GLY A 144 -2.32 16.97 -5.59
N HIS A 145 -3.51 17.59 -5.75
CA HIS A 145 -4.77 16.85 -5.83
C HIS A 145 -5.05 16.16 -7.16
N ASN A 146 -4.43 16.57 -8.24
CA ASN A 146 -4.68 16.07 -9.59
C ASN A 146 -3.43 15.59 -10.33
N HIS A 147 -2.41 15.20 -9.57
CA HIS A 147 -1.21 14.54 -10.06
C HIS A 147 -0.90 13.36 -9.14
N TRP A 148 -0.73 12.16 -9.71
CA TRP A 148 -0.61 10.91 -8.91
C TRP A 148 0.72 10.21 -9.12
N HIS A 149 1.31 10.25 -10.32
CA HIS A 149 2.51 9.47 -10.66
C HIS A 149 3.76 9.93 -9.90
N ASN A 150 3.88 11.22 -9.58
CA ASN A 150 4.98 11.77 -8.82
C ASN A 150 4.86 11.45 -7.32
N SER A 151 4.77 10.18 -7.01
CA SER A 151 4.58 9.65 -5.65
C SER A 151 5.55 8.51 -5.35
N LEU A 152 5.73 8.17 -4.07
CA LEU A 152 6.54 7.02 -3.67
C LEU A 152 5.90 5.70 -4.14
N ILE A 153 4.59 5.57 -3.97
CA ILE A 153 3.84 4.40 -4.44
C ILE A 153 2.64 4.92 -5.21
N TRP A 154 2.44 4.45 -6.44
CA TRP A 154 1.27 4.86 -7.19
C TRP A 154 0.68 3.75 -8.04
N GLY A 155 -0.62 3.90 -8.37
CA GLY A 155 -1.36 3.01 -9.24
C GLY A 155 -2.49 3.73 -9.94
N GLU A 156 -2.66 3.52 -11.23
CA GLU A 156 -3.73 4.07 -12.05
C GLU A 156 -4.37 2.97 -12.88
N ASP A 157 -5.72 2.98 -12.95
CA ASP A 157 -6.54 2.05 -13.73
C ASP A 157 -6.29 0.56 -13.40
N ILE A 158 -5.92 0.25 -12.14
CA ILE A 158 -5.61 -1.11 -11.67
C ILE A 158 -6.66 -1.63 -10.67
N HIS A 159 -6.67 -2.95 -10.48
CA HIS A 159 -7.68 -3.58 -9.66
C HIS A 159 -7.18 -4.83 -8.92
N ASP A 160 -7.92 -5.23 -7.88
CA ASP A 160 -7.68 -6.46 -7.12
C ASP A 160 -6.25 -6.52 -6.56
N PHE A 161 -5.84 -5.48 -5.83
CA PHE A 161 -4.53 -5.41 -5.22
C PHE A 161 -4.60 -4.98 -3.76
N SER A 162 -3.51 -5.19 -3.05
CA SER A 162 -3.43 -4.84 -1.63
C SER A 162 -2.03 -4.45 -1.19
N ILE A 163 -1.97 -3.65 -0.12
CA ILE A 163 -0.76 -3.39 0.65
C ILE A 163 -1.08 -3.76 2.10
N THR A 164 -0.35 -4.71 2.67
CA THR A 164 -0.59 -5.18 4.04
C THR A 164 0.70 -5.47 4.80
N GLY A 165 0.56 -5.77 6.08
CA GLY A 165 1.68 -6.15 6.95
C GLY A 165 2.05 -5.04 7.92
N THR A 166 2.97 -5.32 8.84
CA THR A 166 3.29 -4.47 10.00
C THR A 166 4.51 -3.56 9.77
N GLY A 167 4.94 -3.41 8.51
CA GLY A 167 6.05 -2.55 8.15
C GLY A 167 5.72 -1.06 8.21
N LEU A 168 6.73 -0.24 7.95
CA LEU A 168 6.66 1.21 7.91
C LEU A 168 6.84 1.71 6.46
N ILE A 169 6.04 2.69 6.06
CA ILE A 169 6.29 3.49 4.86
C ILE A 169 6.62 4.91 5.30
N TRP A 170 7.85 5.36 4.99
CA TRP A 170 8.38 6.63 5.44
C TRP A 170 8.63 7.59 4.27
N GLY A 171 7.82 8.64 4.18
CA GLY A 171 7.90 9.66 3.13
C GLY A 171 8.99 10.71 3.31
N LYS A 172 10.11 10.36 3.93
CA LYS A 172 11.22 11.26 4.32
C LYS A 172 11.67 12.21 3.20
N GLY A 173 11.82 11.74 1.98
CA GLY A 173 12.33 12.50 0.84
C GLY A 173 11.28 13.19 -0.02
N LEU A 174 10.01 13.17 0.40
CA LEU A 174 8.89 13.77 -0.32
C LEU A 174 8.74 15.27 -0.02
N SER A 175 8.18 16.00 -0.96
CA SER A 175 7.84 17.42 -0.81
C SER A 175 6.55 17.60 -0.01
N PHE A 176 6.55 18.61 0.86
CA PHE A 176 5.36 19.07 1.61
C PHE A 176 4.65 20.25 0.91
N GLY A 177 5.13 20.67 -0.26
CA GLY A 177 4.75 21.91 -0.90
C GLY A 177 5.55 23.12 -0.42
N ALA A 178 5.68 24.15 -1.28
CA ALA A 178 6.55 25.31 -1.05
C ALA A 178 6.18 26.12 0.20
N GLU A 179 4.90 26.17 0.56
CA GLU A 179 4.39 26.99 1.67
C GLU A 179 4.86 26.49 3.05
N ARG A 180 5.18 25.20 3.17
CA ARG A 180 5.53 24.55 4.45
C ARG A 180 7.03 24.35 4.64
N ALA A 181 7.83 24.47 3.60
CA ALA A 181 9.28 24.40 3.67
C ALA A 181 9.88 25.43 4.63
N SER A 182 9.19 26.54 4.88
CA SER A 182 9.61 27.60 5.81
C SER A 182 9.35 27.30 7.29
N ARG A 183 8.64 26.22 7.63
CA ARG A 183 8.21 25.94 9.02
C ARG A 183 9.07 24.92 9.77
N GLY A 184 10.15 24.44 9.20
CA GLY A 184 11.02 23.48 9.86
C GLY A 184 12.22 23.10 9.00
N ASN A 185 13.03 22.18 9.50
CA ASN A 185 14.23 21.65 8.81
C ASN A 185 13.87 20.68 7.66
N TYR A 186 12.82 20.98 6.90
CA TYR A 186 12.42 20.18 5.76
C TYR A 186 13.06 20.70 4.48
N PRO A 187 13.49 19.83 3.56
CA PRO A 187 13.98 20.26 2.27
C PRO A 187 12.91 21.07 1.52
N SER A 188 13.31 22.21 0.93
CA SER A 188 12.38 23.06 0.15
C SER A 188 12.21 22.53 -1.26
N TYR A 189 11.68 21.31 -1.41
CA TYR A 189 11.33 20.77 -2.70
C TYR A 189 10.06 21.45 -3.23
N ARG A 190 10.06 21.82 -4.50
CA ARG A 190 8.86 22.32 -5.19
C ARG A 190 8.13 21.15 -5.80
N ALA A 191 6.88 20.93 -5.41
CA ALA A 191 6.08 19.80 -5.89
C ALA A 191 5.95 19.73 -7.43
N GLU A 192 5.96 20.88 -8.10
CA GLU A 192 5.87 21.02 -9.57
C GLU A 192 7.21 20.79 -10.30
N GLN A 193 8.31 20.70 -9.57
CA GLN A 193 9.61 20.46 -10.17
C GLN A 193 9.71 19.03 -10.69
N ALA A 194 10.28 18.85 -11.87
CA ALA A 194 10.50 17.53 -12.44
C ALA A 194 11.33 16.64 -11.49
N GLY A 195 10.91 15.39 -11.34
CA GLY A 195 11.57 14.40 -10.50
C GLY A 195 11.29 14.51 -9.00
N VAL A 196 10.49 15.48 -8.56
CA VAL A 196 10.08 15.63 -7.16
C VAL A 196 8.83 14.81 -6.87
N GLY A 197 8.90 13.95 -5.82
CA GLY A 197 7.77 13.24 -5.28
C GLY A 197 7.07 14.04 -4.18
N ASN A 198 5.75 14.00 -4.12
CA ASN A 198 5.01 14.75 -3.10
C ASN A 198 3.89 13.98 -2.38
N LYS A 199 3.75 12.70 -2.61
CA LYS A 199 2.75 11.84 -1.94
C LYS A 199 3.35 10.49 -1.60
N THR A 200 2.88 9.89 -0.50
CA THR A 200 3.34 8.54 -0.16
C THR A 200 2.63 7.49 -0.99
N ILE A 201 1.30 7.45 -0.97
CA ILE A 201 0.51 6.51 -1.80
C ILE A 201 -0.52 7.32 -2.58
N ALA A 202 -0.51 7.19 -3.90
CA ALA A 202 -1.48 7.82 -4.78
C ALA A 202 -2.15 6.78 -5.69
N LEU A 203 -3.48 6.71 -5.61
CA LEU A 203 -4.29 5.78 -6.41
C LEU A 203 -5.32 6.56 -7.23
N LYS A 204 -5.42 6.23 -8.52
CA LYS A 204 -6.38 6.83 -9.43
C LYS A 204 -7.16 5.77 -10.19
N ASN A 205 -8.50 5.89 -10.21
CA ASN A 205 -9.40 4.98 -10.93
C ASN A 205 -9.16 3.49 -10.60
N CYS A 206 -8.90 3.18 -9.36
CA CYS A 206 -8.64 1.80 -8.92
C CYS A 206 -9.91 1.15 -8.36
N ARG A 207 -9.91 -0.17 -8.24
CA ARG A 207 -11.03 -0.90 -7.61
C ARG A 207 -10.58 -2.16 -6.88
N ASN A 208 -11.37 -2.58 -5.87
CA ASN A 208 -11.09 -3.75 -5.04
C ASN A 208 -9.73 -3.63 -4.34
N VAL A 209 -9.59 -2.60 -3.51
CA VAL A 209 -8.33 -2.22 -2.86
C VAL A 209 -8.39 -2.51 -1.37
N LEU A 210 -7.33 -3.12 -0.83
CA LEU A 210 -7.14 -3.29 0.61
C LEU A 210 -5.82 -2.67 1.05
N LEU A 211 -5.88 -1.72 1.99
CA LEU A 211 -4.74 -1.12 2.69
C LEU A 211 -4.86 -1.46 4.18
N ARG A 212 -3.92 -2.25 4.76
CA ARG A 212 -4.12 -2.74 6.11
C ARG A 212 -2.82 -2.98 6.90
N ASP A 213 -2.86 -2.66 8.19
CA ASP A 213 -1.90 -3.02 9.26
C ASP A 213 -0.57 -2.26 9.26
N PHE A 214 -0.20 -1.53 8.22
CA PHE A 214 1.08 -0.82 8.17
C PHE A 214 1.02 0.57 8.81
N SER A 215 2.21 1.09 9.11
CA SER A 215 2.39 2.44 9.60
C SER A 215 2.93 3.37 8.51
N MET A 216 2.60 4.66 8.61
CA MET A 216 3.10 5.69 7.70
C MET A 216 3.66 6.86 8.50
N LEU A 217 4.80 7.40 8.06
CA LEU A 217 5.47 8.51 8.69
C LEU A 217 5.84 9.57 7.65
N LYS A 218 5.46 10.82 7.89
CA LYS A 218 5.78 11.98 7.04
C LYS A 218 5.39 11.78 5.58
N GLY A 219 4.10 11.85 5.30
CA GLY A 219 3.51 11.48 4.00
C GLY A 219 3.76 12.44 2.84
N GLY A 220 4.50 13.50 3.01
CA GLY A 220 4.61 14.56 2.01
C GLY A 220 3.39 15.48 2.05
N HIS A 221 2.90 15.89 0.90
CA HIS A 221 1.66 16.66 0.79
C HIS A 221 0.46 15.82 1.23
N PHE A 222 0.39 14.55 0.78
CA PHE A 222 -0.62 13.58 1.19
C PHE A 222 0.03 12.24 1.60
N CYS A 223 -0.39 11.66 2.70
CA CYS A 223 -0.06 10.27 2.96
C CYS A 223 -0.78 9.33 2.00
N LEU A 224 -2.10 9.48 1.89
CA LEU A 224 -2.95 8.75 0.94
C LEU A 224 -3.72 9.76 0.09
N LEU A 225 -3.50 9.76 -1.21
CA LEU A 225 -4.35 10.43 -2.19
C LEU A 225 -5.09 9.36 -2.99
N LEU A 226 -6.39 9.22 -2.74
CA LEU A 226 -7.22 8.16 -3.30
C LEU A 226 -8.32 8.81 -4.13
N THR A 227 -8.18 8.81 -5.46
CA THR A 227 -9.10 9.49 -6.36
C THR A 227 -9.81 8.50 -7.27
N GLY A 228 -11.13 8.42 -7.17
CA GLY A 228 -11.91 7.51 -8.01
C GLY A 228 -11.74 6.03 -7.67
N VAL A 229 -11.42 5.70 -6.42
CA VAL A 229 -11.21 4.32 -5.99
C VAL A 229 -12.50 3.70 -5.50
N ASP A 230 -12.83 2.52 -6.00
CA ASP A 230 -14.05 1.79 -5.65
C ASP A 230 -13.77 0.50 -4.88
N ASN A 231 -14.71 0.13 -3.99
CA ASN A 231 -14.58 -1.04 -3.12
C ASN A 231 -13.25 -0.99 -2.34
N LEU A 232 -13.05 0.10 -1.61
CA LEU A 232 -11.84 0.38 -0.86
C LEU A 232 -12.03 0.00 0.61
N THR A 233 -11.08 -0.75 1.15
CA THR A 233 -10.98 -0.99 2.59
C THR A 233 -9.64 -0.48 3.11
N ILE A 234 -9.69 0.40 4.11
CA ILE A 234 -8.55 0.90 4.87
C ILE A 234 -8.77 0.47 6.32
N ASP A 235 -7.87 -0.34 6.87
CA ASP A 235 -8.05 -0.89 8.21
C ASP A 235 -6.75 -0.90 9.00
N ASN A 236 -6.81 -0.49 10.27
CA ASN A 236 -5.70 -0.53 11.22
C ASN A 236 -4.41 0.16 10.74
N LEU A 237 -4.53 1.27 10.01
CA LEU A 237 -3.37 2.10 9.67
C LEU A 237 -3.00 3.05 10.82
N LYS A 238 -1.70 3.29 10.97
CA LYS A 238 -1.16 4.28 11.91
C LYS A 238 -0.40 5.32 11.09
N ILE A 239 -0.97 6.51 10.99
CA ILE A 239 -0.44 7.61 10.18
C ILE A 239 0.01 8.73 11.11
N ASP A 240 1.29 9.11 11.01
CA ASP A 240 1.85 10.30 11.64
C ASP A 240 2.51 11.15 10.56
N THR A 241 1.85 12.25 10.20
CA THR A 241 2.24 13.11 9.09
C THR A 241 2.09 14.57 9.48
N ASP A 242 2.64 15.46 8.66
CA ASP A 242 2.53 16.90 8.88
C ASP A 242 1.27 17.47 8.23
N ARG A 243 0.93 17.00 7.02
CA ARG A 243 -0.24 17.42 6.24
C ARG A 243 -1.26 16.30 6.13
N ASP A 244 -2.08 16.31 5.08
CA ASP A 244 -3.24 15.42 4.91
C ASP A 244 -2.89 13.95 5.13
N GLY A 245 -3.68 13.31 5.98
CA GLY A 245 -3.54 11.87 6.25
C GLY A 245 -4.16 11.03 5.15
N MET A 246 -5.46 11.18 4.94
CA MET A 246 -6.22 10.39 3.96
C MET A 246 -7.16 11.30 3.17
N ASP A 247 -6.87 11.55 1.90
CA ASP A 247 -7.81 12.13 0.94
C ASP A 247 -8.56 11.03 0.20
N ILE A 248 -9.88 10.97 0.43
CA ILE A 248 -10.79 9.98 -0.17
C ILE A 248 -11.69 10.73 -1.14
N ASP A 249 -11.23 10.90 -2.36
CA ASP A 249 -11.84 11.78 -3.35
C ASP A 249 -12.53 11.00 -4.47
N CYS A 250 -13.76 11.33 -4.77
CA CYS A 250 -14.54 10.69 -5.83
C CYS A 250 -14.65 9.15 -5.69
N CYS A 251 -14.53 8.62 -4.46
CA CYS A 251 -14.50 7.19 -4.16
C CYS A 251 -15.89 6.64 -3.84
N GLN A 252 -16.10 5.35 -4.07
CA GLN A 252 -17.39 4.70 -3.78
C GLN A 252 -17.19 3.36 -3.06
N ASN A 253 -18.12 3.03 -2.13
CA ASN A 253 -18.08 1.81 -1.31
C ASN A 253 -16.78 1.72 -0.49
N VAL A 254 -16.58 2.69 0.39
CA VAL A 254 -15.34 2.83 1.17
C VAL A 254 -15.59 2.47 2.64
N ARG A 255 -14.66 1.73 3.21
CA ARG A 255 -14.59 1.49 4.66
C ARG A 255 -13.25 1.93 5.19
N VAL A 256 -13.27 2.79 6.20
CA VAL A 256 -12.09 3.17 7.00
C VAL A 256 -12.38 2.75 8.44
N SER A 257 -11.52 1.90 9.00
CA SER A 257 -11.74 1.39 10.36
C SER A 257 -10.44 1.25 11.14
N ASN A 258 -10.53 1.42 12.46
CA ASN A 258 -9.46 1.15 13.42
C ASN A 258 -8.16 1.95 13.15
N CYS A 259 -8.24 3.07 12.47
CA CYS A 259 -7.08 3.86 12.08
C CYS A 259 -6.76 4.95 13.12
N THR A 260 -5.48 5.26 13.26
CA THR A 260 -5.01 6.44 14.00
C THR A 260 -4.33 7.37 13.01
N VAL A 261 -4.78 8.64 12.94
CA VAL A 261 -4.21 9.65 12.05
C VAL A 261 -3.85 10.88 12.87
N ASN A 262 -2.56 11.23 12.87
CA ASN A 262 -2.04 12.48 13.39
C ASN A 262 -1.56 13.34 12.22
N SER A 263 -2.24 14.48 11.98
CA SER A 263 -1.95 15.42 10.89
C SER A 263 -2.16 16.85 11.38
N PRO A 264 -1.24 17.38 12.21
CA PRO A 264 -1.47 18.61 12.97
C PRO A 264 -1.59 19.88 12.10
N TRP A 265 -1.25 19.84 10.83
CA TRP A 265 -1.26 21.03 9.96
C TRP A 265 -2.33 20.99 8.89
N ASP A 266 -3.05 19.87 8.72
CA ASP A 266 -4.09 19.71 7.72
C ASP A 266 -5.07 18.58 8.08
N ASP A 267 -5.89 18.11 7.14
CA ASP A 267 -6.96 17.15 7.38
C ASP A 267 -6.47 15.75 7.76
N GLY A 268 -7.09 15.13 8.76
CA GLY A 268 -6.80 13.75 9.16
C GLY A 268 -7.37 12.73 8.18
N ILE A 269 -8.70 12.74 8.03
CA ILE A 269 -9.44 11.88 7.09
C ILE A 269 -10.42 12.77 6.36
N CYS A 270 -10.21 13.00 5.07
CA CYS A 270 -10.94 13.96 4.28
C CYS A 270 -11.70 13.33 3.11
N PRO A 271 -13.00 13.03 3.24
CA PRO A 271 -13.84 12.67 2.11
C PRO A 271 -14.11 13.90 1.22
N LYS A 272 -13.83 13.77 -0.07
CA LYS A 272 -13.99 14.84 -1.06
C LYS A 272 -14.81 14.37 -2.29
N SER A 273 -15.33 15.32 -3.05
CA SER A 273 -15.93 15.12 -4.38
C SER A 273 -15.44 16.23 -5.28
N SER A 274 -14.15 16.23 -5.56
CA SER A 274 -13.48 17.27 -6.34
C SER A 274 -13.65 17.05 -7.85
N TYR A 275 -13.04 17.94 -8.64
CA TYR A 275 -13.01 17.81 -10.10
C TYR A 275 -11.66 17.24 -10.60
N ALA A 276 -10.89 16.57 -9.73
CA ALA A 276 -9.57 16.04 -10.06
C ALA A 276 -9.56 15.08 -11.25
N LEU A 277 -10.63 14.30 -11.42
CA LEU A 277 -10.79 13.37 -12.55
C LEU A 277 -11.11 14.06 -13.89
N GLY A 278 -11.35 15.39 -13.91
CA GLY A 278 -11.82 16.12 -15.10
C GLY A 278 -13.31 16.00 -15.35
N TYR A 279 -14.05 15.35 -14.47
CA TYR A 279 -15.50 15.22 -14.48
C TYR A 279 -16.05 15.09 -13.06
N ALA A 280 -17.32 15.45 -12.88
CA ALA A 280 -17.97 15.36 -11.57
C ALA A 280 -18.26 13.90 -11.21
N ARG A 281 -17.74 13.45 -10.07
CA ARG A 281 -17.99 12.13 -9.49
C ARG A 281 -18.16 12.24 -7.97
N PRO A 282 -19.30 11.86 -7.41
CA PRO A 282 -19.49 11.95 -5.97
C PRO A 282 -18.81 10.82 -5.22
N THR A 283 -18.27 11.13 -4.05
CA THR A 283 -17.91 10.13 -3.02
C THR A 283 -19.21 9.62 -2.38
N ARG A 284 -19.40 8.29 -2.33
CA ARG A 284 -20.62 7.64 -1.84
C ARG A 284 -20.32 6.38 -1.04
N ASN A 285 -21.29 6.02 -0.16
CA ASN A 285 -21.23 4.79 0.63
C ASN A 285 -19.92 4.68 1.42
N LEU A 286 -19.59 5.74 2.13
CA LEU A 286 -18.40 5.82 2.97
C LEU A 286 -18.79 5.56 4.43
N THR A 287 -18.06 4.67 5.08
CA THR A 287 -18.15 4.42 6.53
C THR A 287 -16.79 4.63 7.16
N ILE A 288 -16.70 5.49 8.17
CA ILE A 288 -15.53 5.70 9.01
C ILE A 288 -15.92 5.31 10.44
N THR A 289 -15.18 4.39 11.05
CA THR A 289 -15.49 3.89 12.37
C THR A 289 -14.25 3.57 13.19
N ASN A 290 -14.31 3.82 14.49
CA ASN A 290 -13.23 3.52 15.42
C ASN A 290 -11.86 4.13 15.03
N CYS A 291 -11.84 5.39 14.57
CA CYS A 291 -10.66 6.13 14.17
C CYS A 291 -10.43 7.33 15.10
#